data_d364cba4b7265c7d65f63956945eb60c
#
_entry.id   d364cba4b7265c7d65f63956945eb60c
#
_cell.length_a   1.000
_cell.length_b   1.000
_cell.length_c   1.000
_cell.angle_alpha   90.00
_cell.angle_beta   90.00
_cell.angle_gamma   90.00
#
_symmetry.space_group_name_H-M   'P 1'
#
loop_
_entity.id
_entity.type
_entity.pdbx_description
1 polymer ?
#
loop_
_entity_poly.entity_id
_entity_poly.type
_entity_poly.pdbx_seq_one_letter_code
_entity_poly.pdbx_strand_id
1 'polypeptide(L)'
;MKLSFIQTLLAGLAMVDASPVTTNPSVSGTKFNIDGVTKYFAGTNSYWISFLTNNDDVNLTVSHIASSGLKILRIWGFNDVNGDRNGVYFQTHSSSGSTINTGANGLQRLDVVVAAAEKYGVKLIINFVNFWDDYGGMNAYVKAYGGSKTGWYTNSKAQAAYQAYIKAIVSRYKGSSGILAWELANEPRCPGCNTDTIYNWANTTSRYVKSLDPNHMVTLGDEGMGLPGGAAYPYKTSEGTDFVKNLRIPTLDFGTYHWYPGSCKYSRGFN
;
A
#
# COMPACT_ATOMS: atom_id res chain seq x y z
N MET A 1 -36.67 72.08 11.70
CA MET A 1 -35.57 71.12 11.93
C MET A 1 -36.09 69.69 11.81
N LYS A 2 -35.80 68.99 10.71
CA LYS A 2 -36.17 67.60 10.51
C LYS A 2 -34.88 66.79 10.66
N LEU A 3 -34.76 65.93 11.71
CA LEU A 3 -33.69 64.96 11.85
C LEU A 3 -34.06 63.72 11.04
N SER A 4 -33.16 63.36 10.10
CA SER A 4 -33.21 62.14 9.32
C SER A 4 -32.40 61.08 10.05
N PHE A 5 -32.99 59.98 10.48
CA PHE A 5 -32.28 58.80 11.00
C PHE A 5 -31.83 57.94 9.82
N ILE A 6 -30.55 57.74 9.66
CA ILE A 6 -29.97 56.75 8.74
C ILE A 6 -29.79 55.45 9.56
N GLN A 7 -30.59 54.46 9.24
CA GLN A 7 -30.36 53.08 9.75
C GLN A 7 -29.35 52.37 8.86
N THR A 8 -28.17 52.10 9.40
CA THR A 8 -27.14 51.27 8.74
C THR A 8 -27.45 49.82 8.98
N LEU A 9 -27.86 49.10 7.95
CA LEU A 9 -28.07 47.67 7.96
C LEU A 9 -26.69 46.98 7.83
N LEU A 10 -26.19 46.41 8.95
CA LEU A 10 -25.02 45.48 8.90
C LEU A 10 -25.53 44.11 8.47
N ALA A 11 -25.27 43.75 7.21
CA ALA A 11 -25.42 42.37 6.75
C ALA A 11 -24.26 41.55 7.25
N GLY A 12 -24.44 40.74 8.28
CA GLY A 12 -23.46 39.75 8.71
C GLY A 12 -23.37 38.62 7.70
N LEU A 13 -22.29 38.55 6.96
CA LEU A 13 -21.91 37.33 6.21
C LEU A 13 -21.56 36.25 7.25
N ALA A 14 -22.42 35.29 7.47
CA ALA A 14 -22.03 34.05 8.10
C ALA A 14 -21.13 33.29 7.17
N MET A 15 -19.82 33.27 7.46
CA MET A 15 -18.91 32.32 6.83
C MET A 15 -19.31 30.93 7.33
N VAL A 16 -19.94 30.16 6.47
CA VAL A 16 -20.11 28.73 6.70
C VAL A 16 -18.73 28.12 6.47
N ASP A 17 -18.03 27.82 7.56
CA ASP A 17 -16.83 26.97 7.54
C ASP A 17 -17.31 25.58 7.11
N ALA A 18 -17.35 25.36 5.80
CA ALA A 18 -17.50 24.03 5.25
C ALA A 18 -16.20 23.28 5.53
N SER A 19 -16.13 22.57 6.65
CA SER A 19 -15.09 21.57 6.84
C SER A 19 -15.01 20.74 5.57
N PRO A 20 -13.82 20.56 4.98
CA PRO A 20 -13.70 19.79 3.77
C PRO A 20 -14.23 18.38 4.04
N VAL A 21 -15.27 17.98 3.31
CA VAL A 21 -15.72 16.59 3.31
C VAL A 21 -14.57 15.79 2.73
N THR A 22 -13.79 15.17 3.60
CA THR A 22 -12.69 14.27 3.19
C THR A 22 -13.33 13.00 2.63
N THR A 23 -13.61 13.01 1.33
CA THR A 23 -14.02 11.80 0.62
C THR A 23 -12.79 10.90 0.53
N ASN A 24 -12.97 9.62 0.89
CA ASN A 24 -11.89 8.65 0.72
C ASN A 24 -11.43 8.60 -0.74
N PRO A 25 -10.13 8.43 -0.99
CA PRO A 25 -9.63 8.27 -2.35
C PRO A 25 -10.32 7.11 -3.07
N SER A 26 -10.58 7.28 -4.37
CA SER A 26 -11.31 6.29 -5.16
C SER A 26 -10.83 6.26 -6.62
N VAL A 27 -11.19 5.21 -7.34
CA VAL A 27 -11.03 5.13 -8.80
C VAL A 27 -12.21 5.81 -9.48
N SER A 28 -11.94 6.56 -10.54
CA SER A 28 -12.93 7.19 -11.42
C SER A 28 -12.53 6.95 -12.89
N GLY A 29 -13.03 5.89 -13.50
CA GLY A 29 -12.59 5.39 -14.79
C GLY A 29 -11.13 4.97 -14.75
N THR A 30 -10.27 5.62 -15.54
CA THR A 30 -8.81 5.38 -15.58
C THR A 30 -8.02 6.39 -14.72
N LYS A 31 -8.68 7.13 -13.84
CA LYS A 31 -8.08 8.16 -12.98
C LYS A 31 -8.40 7.89 -11.52
N PHE A 32 -7.65 8.53 -10.64
CA PHE A 32 -7.97 8.57 -9.22
C PHE A 32 -8.74 9.85 -8.89
N ASN A 33 -9.69 9.76 -7.95
CA ASN A 33 -10.23 10.89 -7.23
C ASN A 33 -9.53 10.97 -5.88
N ILE A 34 -8.79 12.05 -5.63
CA ILE A 34 -8.07 12.30 -4.38
C ILE A 34 -8.42 13.71 -3.91
N ASP A 35 -8.90 13.83 -2.69
CA ASP A 35 -9.32 15.11 -2.08
C ASP A 35 -10.32 15.88 -2.97
N GLY A 36 -11.25 15.17 -3.61
CA GLY A 36 -12.28 15.73 -4.49
C GLY A 36 -11.79 16.06 -5.92
N VAL A 37 -10.53 15.83 -6.25
CA VAL A 37 -9.96 16.10 -7.58
C VAL A 37 -9.74 14.81 -8.36
N THR A 38 -10.36 14.69 -9.54
CA THR A 38 -10.20 13.54 -10.44
C THR A 38 -9.19 13.85 -11.53
N LYS A 39 -8.01 13.20 -11.48
CA LYS A 39 -6.94 13.34 -12.48
C LYS A 39 -5.92 12.19 -12.39
N TYR A 40 -4.87 12.25 -13.21
CA TYR A 40 -3.64 11.48 -12.98
C TYR A 40 -2.78 12.21 -11.95
N PHE A 41 -2.21 11.45 -11.02
CA PHE A 41 -1.34 11.99 -9.97
C PHE A 41 0.06 11.44 -10.11
N ALA A 42 1.05 12.30 -9.95
CA ALA A 42 2.43 11.86 -9.80
C ALA A 42 2.68 11.38 -8.37
N GLY A 43 3.54 10.38 -8.26
CA GLY A 43 3.95 9.79 -6.99
C GLY A 43 5.39 9.32 -7.02
N THR A 44 5.85 8.81 -5.90
CA THR A 44 7.17 8.20 -5.74
C THR A 44 7.12 7.00 -4.83
N ASN A 45 8.25 6.28 -4.73
CA ASN A 45 8.43 5.15 -3.83
C ASN A 45 9.58 5.46 -2.86
N SER A 46 9.30 5.37 -1.56
CA SER A 46 10.32 5.45 -0.50
C SER A 46 10.10 4.27 0.45
N TYR A 47 10.41 3.06 -0.02
CA TYR A 47 10.21 1.82 0.75
C TYR A 47 10.86 1.87 2.13
N TRP A 48 11.96 2.60 2.26
CA TRP A 48 12.81 2.71 3.46
C TRP A 48 12.30 3.70 4.52
N ILE A 49 11.33 4.57 4.21
CA ILE A 49 10.95 5.69 5.10
C ILE A 49 10.44 5.21 6.47
N SER A 50 9.77 4.05 6.51
CA SER A 50 9.24 3.46 7.75
C SER A 50 10.34 2.94 8.68
N PHE A 51 11.60 2.89 8.24
CA PHE A 51 12.74 2.41 9.01
C PHE A 51 13.64 3.52 9.53
N LEU A 52 13.35 4.77 9.16
CA LEU A 52 14.02 5.92 9.75
C LEU A 52 13.69 6.02 11.24
N THR A 53 14.71 6.29 12.06
CA THR A 53 14.55 6.42 13.51
C THR A 53 14.40 7.85 13.98
N ASN A 54 14.78 8.84 13.16
CA ASN A 54 14.59 10.26 13.42
C ASN A 54 13.26 10.74 12.80
N ASN A 55 12.41 11.34 13.61
CA ASN A 55 11.10 11.86 13.18
C ASN A 55 11.25 13.08 12.25
N ASP A 56 12.29 13.89 12.45
CA ASP A 56 12.53 15.09 11.62
C ASP A 56 12.90 14.68 10.19
N ASP A 57 13.67 13.59 10.03
CA ASP A 57 14.01 13.05 8.70
C ASP A 57 12.78 12.52 7.96
N VAL A 58 11.85 11.87 8.67
CA VAL A 58 10.56 11.45 8.11
C VAL A 58 9.74 12.66 7.66
N ASN A 59 9.59 13.66 8.55
CA ASN A 59 8.84 14.89 8.24
C ASN A 59 9.49 15.66 7.07
N LEU A 60 10.81 15.79 7.05
CA LEU A 60 11.54 16.46 5.97
C LEU A 60 11.32 15.75 4.64
N THR A 61 11.45 14.41 4.62
CA THR A 61 11.24 13.61 3.41
C THR A 61 9.84 13.80 2.85
N VAL A 62 8.79 13.66 3.68
CA VAL A 62 7.40 13.80 3.22
C VAL A 62 7.09 15.25 2.81
N SER A 63 7.65 16.25 3.49
CA SER A 63 7.50 17.66 3.11
C SER A 63 8.12 17.96 1.74
N HIS A 64 9.30 17.40 1.44
CA HIS A 64 9.94 17.52 0.13
C HIS A 64 9.13 16.84 -0.97
N ILE A 65 8.57 15.65 -0.71
CA ILE A 65 7.66 14.96 -1.63
C ILE A 65 6.46 15.86 -1.95
N ALA A 66 5.80 16.40 -0.94
CA ALA A 66 4.66 17.30 -1.12
C ALA A 66 5.02 18.58 -1.89
N SER A 67 6.13 19.25 -1.52
CA SER A 67 6.59 20.49 -2.17
C SER A 67 7.03 20.28 -3.63
N SER A 68 7.43 19.05 -4.00
CA SER A 68 7.73 18.68 -5.39
C SER A 68 6.47 18.43 -6.23
N GLY A 69 5.26 18.58 -5.66
CA GLY A 69 3.99 18.35 -6.34
C GLY A 69 3.60 16.87 -6.45
N LEU A 70 4.35 15.97 -5.82
CA LEU A 70 4.03 14.55 -5.76
C LEU A 70 2.94 14.31 -4.72
N LYS A 71 1.90 13.57 -5.09
CA LYS A 71 0.71 13.35 -4.26
C LYS A 71 0.69 11.97 -3.62
N ILE A 72 1.32 10.98 -4.22
CA ILE A 72 1.27 9.58 -3.80
C ILE A 72 2.67 9.12 -3.39
N LEU A 73 2.74 8.44 -2.26
CA LEU A 73 3.96 7.81 -1.75
C LEU A 73 3.70 6.33 -1.47
N ARG A 74 4.39 5.45 -2.20
CA ARG A 74 4.38 4.02 -1.90
C ARG A 74 5.47 3.70 -0.90
N ILE A 75 5.12 2.95 0.14
CA ILE A 75 6.02 2.57 1.23
C ILE A 75 5.89 1.08 1.57
N TRP A 76 6.91 0.52 2.22
CA TRP A 76 6.80 -0.79 2.81
C TRP A 76 6.26 -0.68 4.24
N GLY A 77 5.10 -1.28 4.44
CA GLY A 77 4.43 -1.40 5.73
C GLY A 77 4.72 -2.73 6.41
N PHE A 78 5.88 -3.35 6.15
CA PHE A 78 6.34 -4.58 6.75
C PHE A 78 7.85 -4.51 7.02
N ASN A 79 8.32 -5.27 7.97
CA ASN A 79 9.70 -5.72 8.17
C ASN A 79 9.65 -6.94 9.09
N ASP A 80 9.97 -8.09 8.52
CA ASP A 80 9.77 -9.42 9.10
C ASP A 80 11.11 -10.01 9.53
N VAL A 81 11.24 -10.42 10.79
CA VAL A 81 12.48 -10.97 11.34
C VAL A 81 12.28 -12.34 11.99
N ASN A 82 13.32 -13.18 12.03
CA ASN A 82 13.29 -14.52 12.63
C ASN A 82 14.19 -14.67 13.85
N GLY A 83 14.37 -13.64 14.66
CA GLY A 83 15.18 -13.74 15.88
C GLY A 83 16.00 -12.48 16.14
N ASP A 84 16.71 -11.97 15.15
CA ASP A 84 17.38 -10.69 15.26
C ASP A 84 16.34 -9.56 15.32
N ARG A 85 16.42 -8.76 16.39
CA ARG A 85 15.49 -7.65 16.66
C ARG A 85 16.23 -6.32 16.69
N ASN A 86 17.39 -6.24 16.03
CA ASN A 86 18.14 -5.00 15.92
C ASN A 86 17.44 -4.07 14.91
N GLY A 87 17.45 -2.78 15.25
CA GLY A 87 16.82 -1.75 14.44
C GLY A 87 15.27 -1.79 14.47
N VAL A 88 14.67 -1.28 13.41
CA VAL A 88 13.21 -1.23 13.26
C VAL A 88 12.73 -2.54 12.65
N TYR A 89 11.75 -3.19 13.29
CA TYR A 89 11.07 -4.36 12.75
C TYR A 89 9.60 -4.35 13.15
N PHE A 90 8.73 -4.92 12.32
CA PHE A 90 7.28 -4.89 12.57
C PHE A 90 6.72 -6.23 13.03
N GLN A 91 7.35 -7.33 12.62
CA GLN A 91 6.97 -8.68 13.05
C GLN A 91 8.20 -9.53 13.37
N THR A 92 8.02 -10.45 14.33
CA THR A 92 8.96 -11.56 14.58
C THR A 92 8.23 -12.86 14.32
N HIS A 93 8.86 -13.76 13.56
CA HIS A 93 8.34 -15.07 13.25
C HIS A 93 9.21 -16.17 13.84
N SER A 94 8.57 -17.16 14.45
CA SER A 94 9.21 -18.37 15.01
C SER A 94 8.31 -19.59 14.79
N SER A 95 8.83 -20.78 15.05
CA SER A 95 8.04 -22.02 15.00
C SER A 95 6.85 -22.03 15.99
N SER A 96 6.94 -21.24 17.08
CA SER A 96 5.88 -21.07 18.07
C SER A 96 4.82 -20.02 17.70
N GLY A 97 5.06 -19.23 16.65
CA GLY A 97 4.11 -18.20 16.20
C GLY A 97 4.77 -16.90 15.79
N SER A 98 3.93 -15.92 15.44
CA SER A 98 4.32 -14.55 15.09
C SER A 98 3.91 -13.56 16.16
N THR A 99 4.74 -12.53 16.35
CA THR A 99 4.46 -11.42 17.26
C THR A 99 4.61 -10.10 16.52
N ILE A 100 3.63 -9.22 16.66
CA ILE A 100 3.65 -7.88 16.07
C ILE A 100 4.32 -6.92 17.06
N ASN A 101 5.32 -6.18 16.59
CA ASN A 101 6.01 -5.16 17.38
C ASN A 101 5.26 -3.83 17.29
N THR A 102 4.51 -3.49 18.33
CA THR A 102 3.78 -2.22 18.43
C THR A 102 4.58 -1.10 19.12
N GLY A 103 5.81 -1.37 19.51
CA GLY A 103 6.67 -0.46 20.28
C GLY A 103 7.37 0.61 19.45
N ALA A 104 8.30 1.33 20.10
CA ALA A 104 9.02 2.47 19.55
C ALA A 104 9.89 2.15 18.31
N ASN A 105 10.46 0.95 18.26
CA ASN A 105 11.18 0.42 17.09
C ASN A 105 10.32 -0.50 16.21
N GLY A 106 9.01 -0.40 16.32
CA GLY A 106 8.02 -1.16 15.56
C GLY A 106 7.00 -0.24 14.89
N LEU A 107 5.71 -0.55 15.04
CA LEU A 107 4.62 0.18 14.37
C LEU A 107 4.56 1.68 14.72
N GLN A 108 5.14 2.11 15.85
CA GLN A 108 5.24 3.54 16.14
C GLN A 108 6.09 4.30 15.10
N ARG A 109 7.00 3.62 14.39
CA ARG A 109 7.72 4.25 13.27
C ARG A 109 6.79 4.50 12.07
N LEU A 110 5.90 3.55 11.79
CA LEU A 110 4.89 3.69 10.75
C LEU A 110 3.85 4.77 11.13
N ASP A 111 3.52 4.94 12.42
CA ASP A 111 2.66 6.04 12.90
C ASP A 111 3.22 7.41 12.52
N VAL A 112 4.54 7.61 12.66
CA VAL A 112 5.20 8.87 12.29
C VAL A 112 5.07 9.14 10.79
N VAL A 113 5.20 8.11 9.95
CA VAL A 113 5.05 8.24 8.49
C VAL A 113 3.61 8.58 8.11
N VAL A 114 2.63 7.90 8.71
CA VAL A 114 1.21 8.18 8.47
C VAL A 114 0.84 9.59 8.91
N ALA A 115 1.27 10.02 10.10
CA ALA A 115 1.03 11.38 10.59
C ALA A 115 1.70 12.46 9.70
N ALA A 116 2.91 12.19 9.19
CA ALA A 116 3.56 13.10 8.24
C ALA A 116 2.80 13.17 6.91
N ALA A 117 2.30 12.04 6.41
CA ALA A 117 1.49 11.99 5.18
C ALA A 117 0.20 12.83 5.35
N GLU A 118 -0.51 12.69 6.46
CA GLU A 118 -1.68 13.54 6.79
C GLU A 118 -1.31 15.02 6.83
N LYS A 119 -0.27 15.35 7.58
CA LYS A 119 0.20 16.74 7.77
C LYS A 119 0.51 17.44 6.45
N TYR A 120 1.15 16.74 5.52
CA TYR A 120 1.58 17.33 4.24
C TYR A 120 0.65 17.00 3.07
N GLY A 121 -0.47 16.32 3.33
CA GLY A 121 -1.46 15.99 2.31
C GLY A 121 -1.00 14.98 1.26
N VAL A 122 0.01 14.16 1.58
CA VAL A 122 0.48 13.03 0.76
C VAL A 122 -0.38 11.81 1.05
N LYS A 123 -0.59 10.95 0.06
CA LYS A 123 -1.40 9.73 0.19
C LYS A 123 -0.51 8.50 0.09
N LEU A 124 -0.66 7.57 1.01
CA LEU A 124 0.18 6.38 1.14
C LEU A 124 -0.43 5.16 0.45
N ILE A 125 0.38 4.43 -0.30
CA ILE A 125 0.15 3.02 -0.65
C ILE A 125 1.03 2.21 0.30
N ILE A 126 0.40 1.38 1.15
CA ILE A 126 1.08 0.58 2.16
C ILE A 126 0.96 -0.89 1.81
N ASN A 127 2.07 -1.58 1.54
CA ASN A 127 2.08 -3.00 1.31
C ASN A 127 2.35 -3.81 2.60
N PHE A 128 1.96 -5.09 2.60
CA PHE A 128 1.97 -5.92 3.80
C PHE A 128 3.06 -7.00 3.82
N VAL A 129 3.67 -7.32 2.68
CA VAL A 129 4.72 -8.35 2.58
C VAL A 129 5.48 -8.23 1.27
N ASN A 130 6.69 -8.77 1.20
CA ASN A 130 7.50 -8.86 -0.01
C ASN A 130 7.64 -10.33 -0.45
N PHE A 131 7.59 -10.60 -1.75
CA PHE A 131 8.02 -11.90 -2.28
C PHE A 131 9.53 -12.10 -2.13
N TRP A 132 10.32 -11.04 -2.28
CA TRP A 132 11.77 -11.06 -2.12
C TRP A 132 12.19 -11.16 -0.66
N ASP A 133 13.46 -11.48 -0.43
CA ASP A 133 13.97 -11.72 0.91
C ASP A 133 14.33 -10.43 1.67
N ASP A 134 14.35 -9.30 0.95
CA ASP A 134 14.60 -8.00 1.53
C ASP A 134 13.55 -7.67 2.58
N TYR A 135 14.02 -7.28 3.77
CA TYR A 135 13.21 -7.04 4.96
C TYR A 135 12.37 -8.27 5.38
N GLY A 136 12.88 -9.46 5.11
CA GLY A 136 12.33 -10.75 5.51
C GLY A 136 11.29 -11.29 4.55
N GLY A 137 10.19 -10.58 4.34
CA GLY A 137 9.14 -10.95 3.40
C GLY A 137 8.59 -12.37 3.60
N MET A 138 8.10 -12.98 2.52
CA MET A 138 7.53 -14.35 2.57
C MET A 138 8.51 -15.39 3.11
N ASN A 139 9.83 -15.19 2.92
CA ASN A 139 10.84 -16.10 3.40
C ASN A 139 10.94 -16.14 4.93
N ALA A 140 10.66 -15.03 5.63
CA ALA A 140 10.61 -15.02 7.08
C ALA A 140 9.53 -15.95 7.64
N TYR A 141 8.37 -16.01 6.99
CA TYR A 141 7.30 -16.96 7.32
C TYR A 141 7.70 -18.39 6.98
N VAL A 142 8.36 -18.62 5.84
CA VAL A 142 8.84 -19.94 5.43
C VAL A 142 9.85 -20.48 6.44
N LYS A 143 10.80 -19.66 6.90
CA LYS A 143 11.76 -20.06 7.96
C LYS A 143 11.07 -20.45 9.27
N ALA A 144 9.97 -19.78 9.61
CA ALA A 144 9.23 -20.04 10.86
C ALA A 144 8.29 -21.25 10.76
N TYR A 145 7.61 -21.42 9.62
CA TYR A 145 6.50 -22.36 9.48
C TYR A 145 6.76 -23.50 8.51
N GLY A 146 7.94 -23.49 7.85
CA GLY A 146 8.34 -24.49 6.87
C GLY A 146 7.71 -24.28 5.48
N GLY A 147 8.06 -25.18 4.56
CA GLY A 147 7.59 -25.13 3.17
C GLY A 147 8.53 -24.36 2.25
N SER A 148 7.96 -23.65 1.26
CA SER A 148 8.68 -22.86 0.27
C SER A 148 7.97 -21.51 0.05
N LYS A 149 8.63 -20.56 -0.62
CA LYS A 149 7.97 -19.28 -0.98
C LYS A 149 6.76 -19.50 -1.90
N THR A 150 6.82 -20.45 -2.81
CA THR A 150 5.67 -20.82 -3.66
C THR A 150 4.55 -21.50 -2.89
N GLY A 151 4.88 -22.21 -1.82
CA GLY A 151 3.89 -22.82 -0.90
C GLY A 151 3.34 -21.84 0.15
N TRP A 152 3.92 -20.66 0.30
CA TRP A 152 3.49 -19.68 1.28
C TRP A 152 2.01 -19.28 1.12
N TYR A 153 1.53 -19.16 -0.12
CA TYR A 153 0.15 -18.78 -0.44
C TYR A 153 -0.91 -19.73 0.13
N THR A 154 -0.54 -20.99 0.35
CA THR A 154 -1.44 -22.04 0.85
C THR A 154 -1.04 -22.59 2.22
N ASN A 155 0.07 -22.13 2.79
CA ASN A 155 0.48 -22.51 4.14
C ASN A 155 -0.43 -21.87 5.19
N SER A 156 -1.26 -22.64 5.85
CA SER A 156 -2.28 -22.15 6.78
C SER A 156 -1.72 -21.33 7.95
N LYS A 157 -0.54 -21.72 8.49
CA LYS A 157 0.11 -20.98 9.58
C LYS A 157 0.65 -19.63 9.09
N ALA A 158 1.30 -19.61 7.92
CA ALA A 158 1.80 -18.39 7.32
C ALA A 158 0.65 -17.43 6.99
N GLN A 159 -0.43 -17.93 6.39
CA GLN A 159 -1.60 -17.12 6.05
C GLN A 159 -2.33 -16.61 7.30
N ALA A 160 -2.45 -17.38 8.36
CA ALA A 160 -3.02 -16.91 9.62
C ALA A 160 -2.20 -15.77 10.24
N ALA A 161 -0.86 -15.89 10.27
CA ALA A 161 0.03 -14.84 10.76
C ALA A 161 -0.03 -13.58 9.87
N TYR A 162 -0.04 -13.74 8.56
CA TYR A 162 -0.15 -12.65 7.60
C TYR A 162 -1.50 -11.90 7.74
N GLN A 163 -2.62 -12.62 7.87
CA GLN A 163 -3.94 -12.01 8.11
C GLN A 163 -4.01 -11.29 9.46
N ALA A 164 -3.38 -11.83 10.51
CA ALA A 164 -3.29 -11.14 11.80
C ALA A 164 -2.52 -9.82 11.67
N TYR A 165 -1.45 -9.79 10.87
CA TYR A 165 -0.70 -8.57 10.59
C TYR A 165 -1.53 -7.56 9.79
N ILE A 166 -2.18 -7.96 8.71
CA ILE A 166 -3.12 -7.12 7.95
C ILE A 166 -4.14 -6.48 8.90
N LYS A 167 -4.76 -7.31 9.76
CA LYS A 167 -5.75 -6.79 10.73
C LYS A 167 -5.15 -5.72 11.63
N ALA A 168 -3.93 -5.90 12.12
CA ALA A 168 -3.28 -4.93 12.98
C ALA A 168 -3.02 -3.60 12.26
N ILE A 169 -2.47 -3.64 11.04
CA ILE A 169 -2.15 -2.44 10.24
C ILE A 169 -3.43 -1.73 9.79
N VAL A 170 -4.37 -2.46 9.19
CA VAL A 170 -5.61 -1.87 8.68
C VAL A 170 -6.43 -1.27 9.82
N SER A 171 -6.60 -1.98 10.95
CA SER A 171 -7.34 -1.45 12.10
C SER A 171 -6.69 -0.21 12.70
N ARG A 172 -5.35 -0.09 12.62
CA ARG A 172 -4.61 1.04 13.16
C ARG A 172 -4.79 2.30 12.30
N TYR A 173 -4.87 2.17 10.98
CA TYR A 173 -4.79 3.32 10.08
C TYR A 173 -6.01 3.55 9.19
N LYS A 174 -7.03 2.70 9.20
CA LYS A 174 -8.25 2.85 8.35
C LYS A 174 -9.05 4.14 8.56
N GLY A 175 -8.79 4.87 9.64
CA GLY A 175 -9.37 6.20 9.89
C GLY A 175 -8.50 7.35 9.41
N SER A 176 -7.31 7.07 8.85
CA SER A 176 -6.36 8.08 8.44
C SER A 176 -6.67 8.62 7.05
N SER A 177 -6.76 9.94 6.92
CA SER A 177 -6.88 10.60 5.61
C SER A 177 -5.60 10.50 4.76
N GLY A 178 -4.49 10.04 5.34
CA GLY A 178 -3.22 9.82 4.66
C GLY A 178 -3.17 8.52 3.85
N ILE A 179 -4.15 7.62 3.95
CA ILE A 179 -4.13 6.36 3.21
C ILE A 179 -4.79 6.52 1.84
N LEU A 180 -4.11 6.04 0.79
CA LEU A 180 -4.67 5.86 -0.54
C LEU A 180 -5.19 4.44 -0.73
N ALA A 181 -4.32 3.48 -0.47
CA ALA A 181 -4.60 2.08 -0.74
C ALA A 181 -3.78 1.13 0.13
N TRP A 182 -4.33 -0.05 0.33
CA TRP A 182 -3.67 -1.23 0.86
C TRP A 182 -3.13 -2.06 -0.30
N GLU A 183 -1.88 -2.46 -0.22
CA GLU A 183 -1.25 -3.31 -1.23
C GLU A 183 -0.93 -4.68 -0.62
N LEU A 184 -1.45 -5.75 -1.26
CA LEU A 184 -1.36 -7.09 -0.67
C LEU A 184 0.08 -7.56 -0.55
N ALA A 185 0.89 -7.39 -1.59
CA ALA A 185 2.31 -7.76 -1.55
C ALA A 185 3.14 -6.94 -2.54
N ASN A 186 4.42 -6.76 -2.27
CA ASN A 186 5.36 -6.35 -3.29
C ASN A 186 5.73 -7.57 -4.15
N GLU A 187 5.43 -7.48 -5.44
CA GLU A 187 5.83 -8.43 -6.49
C GLU A 187 5.51 -9.89 -6.17
N PRO A 188 4.26 -10.25 -5.84
CA PRO A 188 3.90 -11.64 -5.55
C PRO A 188 4.11 -12.52 -6.76
N ARG A 189 5.00 -13.53 -6.65
CA ARG A 189 5.30 -14.51 -7.69
C ARG A 189 5.15 -15.93 -7.15
N CYS A 190 4.81 -16.85 -8.04
CA CYS A 190 4.76 -18.29 -7.77
C CYS A 190 5.32 -19.07 -8.98
N PRO A 191 6.66 -19.00 -9.21
CA PRO A 191 7.25 -19.67 -10.37
C PRO A 191 6.88 -21.15 -10.40
N GLY A 192 6.37 -21.63 -11.54
CA GLY A 192 5.92 -23.00 -11.72
C GLY A 192 4.55 -23.34 -11.16
N CYS A 193 3.88 -22.42 -10.48
CA CYS A 193 2.49 -22.59 -10.05
C CYS A 193 1.51 -22.35 -11.21
N ASN A 194 0.30 -22.92 -11.06
CA ASN A 194 -0.84 -22.44 -11.83
C ASN A 194 -1.20 -21.02 -11.38
N THR A 195 -1.64 -20.17 -12.31
CA THR A 195 -2.07 -18.78 -12.03
C THR A 195 -3.24 -18.68 -11.05
N ASP A 196 -3.99 -19.77 -10.85
CA ASP A 196 -5.03 -19.86 -9.81
C ASP A 196 -4.49 -19.70 -8.40
N THR A 197 -3.22 -20.02 -8.16
CA THR A 197 -2.61 -19.89 -6.82
C THR A 197 -2.62 -18.44 -6.36
N ILE A 198 -2.04 -17.52 -7.13
CA ILE A 198 -2.01 -16.10 -6.80
C ILE A 198 -3.42 -15.49 -6.89
N TYR A 199 -4.20 -15.83 -7.93
CA TYR A 199 -5.56 -15.35 -8.09
C TYR A 199 -6.44 -15.65 -6.87
N ASN A 200 -6.48 -16.91 -6.41
CA ASN A 200 -7.31 -17.31 -5.28
C ASN A 200 -6.84 -16.68 -3.97
N TRP A 201 -5.51 -16.61 -3.76
CA TRP A 201 -4.94 -15.93 -2.61
C TRP A 201 -5.29 -14.43 -2.62
N ALA A 202 -5.11 -13.74 -3.75
CA ALA A 202 -5.42 -12.32 -3.89
C ALA A 202 -6.92 -12.04 -3.68
N ASN A 203 -7.80 -12.87 -4.27
CA ASN A 203 -9.24 -12.75 -4.09
C ASN A 203 -9.66 -12.93 -2.61
N THR A 204 -9.10 -13.93 -1.94
CA THR A 204 -9.39 -14.17 -0.51
C THR A 204 -8.87 -13.04 0.35
N THR A 205 -7.63 -12.60 0.12
CA THR A 205 -6.96 -11.60 0.93
C THR A 205 -7.56 -10.20 0.72
N SER A 206 -7.85 -9.82 -0.52
CA SER A 206 -8.47 -8.51 -0.80
C SER A 206 -9.88 -8.40 -0.21
N ARG A 207 -10.67 -9.49 -0.25
CA ARG A 207 -11.96 -9.55 0.45
C ARG A 207 -11.80 -9.39 1.96
N TYR A 208 -10.77 -10.00 2.53
CA TYR A 208 -10.48 -9.85 3.96
C TYR A 208 -10.11 -8.40 4.29
N VAL A 209 -9.24 -7.76 3.51
CA VAL A 209 -8.91 -6.33 3.69
C VAL A 209 -10.18 -5.47 3.60
N LYS A 210 -11.01 -5.66 2.57
CA LYS A 210 -12.28 -4.92 2.40
C LYS A 210 -13.28 -5.18 3.54
N SER A 211 -13.24 -6.33 4.19
CA SER A 211 -14.06 -6.60 5.39
C SER A 211 -13.61 -5.80 6.62
N LEU A 212 -12.34 -5.43 6.70
CA LEU A 212 -11.76 -4.61 7.77
C LEU A 212 -11.90 -3.11 7.49
N ASP A 213 -11.80 -2.75 6.21
CA ASP A 213 -11.82 -1.39 5.70
C ASP A 213 -12.47 -1.34 4.30
N PRO A 214 -13.78 -1.07 4.23
CA PRO A 214 -14.47 -0.95 2.95
C PRO A 214 -14.19 0.36 2.21
N ASN A 215 -13.53 1.32 2.85
CA ASN A 215 -13.41 2.69 2.36
C ASN A 215 -12.17 2.95 1.52
N HIS A 216 -11.03 2.36 1.89
CA HIS A 216 -9.79 2.55 1.13
C HIS A 216 -9.66 1.54 -0.01
N MET A 217 -8.94 1.95 -1.04
CA MET A 217 -8.65 1.11 -2.20
C MET A 217 -7.72 -0.06 -1.82
N VAL A 218 -7.79 -1.13 -2.61
CA VAL A 218 -6.92 -2.30 -2.50
C VAL A 218 -6.30 -2.59 -3.85
N THR A 219 -5.01 -2.90 -3.86
CA THR A 219 -4.28 -3.37 -5.03
C THR A 219 -3.47 -4.62 -4.72
N LEU A 220 -3.16 -5.41 -5.75
CA LEU A 220 -2.38 -6.64 -5.58
C LEU A 220 -0.89 -6.35 -5.34
N GLY A 221 -0.31 -5.42 -6.09
CA GLY A 221 1.13 -5.10 -6.06
C GLY A 221 1.96 -6.00 -6.96
N ASP A 222 1.35 -6.65 -7.97
CA ASP A 222 2.06 -7.42 -8.98
C ASP A 222 2.77 -6.50 -10.00
N GLU A 223 3.66 -7.10 -10.79
CA GLU A 223 4.52 -6.38 -11.73
C GLU A 223 3.88 -6.19 -13.11
N GLY A 224 2.63 -6.61 -13.28
CA GLY A 224 1.97 -6.60 -14.59
C GLY A 224 2.40 -7.76 -15.51
N MET A 225 2.94 -8.83 -14.95
CA MET A 225 3.40 -10.00 -15.71
C MET A 225 2.25 -10.97 -16.01
N GLY A 226 2.45 -11.76 -17.08
CA GLY A 226 1.46 -12.75 -17.54
C GLY A 226 0.28 -12.09 -18.24
N LEU A 227 0.36 -12.03 -19.56
CA LEU A 227 -0.72 -11.53 -20.43
C LEU A 227 -1.31 -12.67 -21.25
N PRO A 228 -2.60 -12.63 -21.59
CA PRO A 228 -3.21 -13.64 -22.43
C PRO A 228 -2.46 -13.81 -23.75
N GLY A 229 -2.06 -15.07 -24.06
CA GLY A 229 -1.31 -15.39 -25.27
C GLY A 229 0.18 -14.99 -25.27
N GLY A 230 0.70 -14.50 -24.15
CA GLY A 230 2.11 -14.14 -24.02
C GLY A 230 3.03 -15.36 -24.10
N ALA A 231 3.89 -15.42 -25.13
CA ALA A 231 4.79 -16.55 -25.37
C ALA A 231 6.19 -16.35 -24.75
N ALA A 232 6.60 -15.12 -24.49
CA ALA A 232 7.92 -14.76 -23.97
C ALA A 232 7.81 -14.05 -22.61
N TYR A 233 8.91 -14.11 -21.82
CA TYR A 233 9.03 -13.32 -20.59
C TYR A 233 9.05 -11.81 -20.93
N PRO A 234 8.35 -10.96 -20.18
CA PRO A 234 7.54 -11.19 -18.99
C PRO A 234 6.06 -11.50 -19.28
N TYR A 235 5.67 -11.62 -20.54
CA TYR A 235 4.26 -11.79 -20.93
C TYR A 235 3.72 -13.20 -20.67
N LYS A 236 4.59 -14.22 -20.62
CA LYS A 236 4.16 -15.57 -20.26
C LYS A 236 3.83 -15.67 -18.76
N THR A 237 3.00 -16.63 -18.39
CA THR A 237 2.54 -16.85 -17.01
C THR A 237 3.53 -17.65 -16.14
N SER A 238 4.82 -17.71 -16.51
CA SER A 238 5.84 -18.53 -15.83
C SER A 238 6.10 -18.14 -14.37
N GLU A 239 5.78 -16.90 -14.01
CA GLU A 239 5.87 -16.42 -12.63
C GLU A 239 4.61 -16.73 -11.79
N GLY A 240 3.69 -17.54 -12.31
CA GLY A 240 2.42 -17.87 -11.65
C GLY A 240 1.42 -16.72 -11.61
N THR A 241 1.67 -15.65 -12.36
CA THR A 241 0.80 -14.48 -12.49
C THR A 241 0.06 -14.48 -13.83
N ASP A 242 -1.17 -14.00 -13.82
CA ASP A 242 -1.96 -13.60 -14.98
C ASP A 242 -2.58 -12.25 -14.64
N PHE A 243 -1.94 -11.19 -15.12
CA PHE A 243 -2.30 -9.81 -14.80
C PHE A 243 -3.76 -9.50 -15.14
N VAL A 244 -4.21 -9.88 -16.33
CA VAL A 244 -5.60 -9.61 -16.76
C VAL A 244 -6.61 -10.38 -15.93
N LYS A 245 -6.31 -11.62 -15.57
CA LYS A 245 -7.15 -12.44 -14.69
C LYS A 245 -7.23 -11.83 -13.29
N ASN A 246 -6.09 -11.41 -12.74
CA ASN A 246 -6.02 -10.79 -11.40
C ASN A 246 -6.83 -9.49 -11.33
N LEU A 247 -6.81 -8.66 -12.38
CA LEU A 247 -7.62 -7.44 -12.46
C LEU A 247 -9.14 -7.67 -12.46
N ARG A 248 -9.60 -8.90 -12.67
CA ARG A 248 -11.03 -9.27 -12.58
C ARG A 248 -11.49 -9.56 -11.15
N ILE A 249 -10.60 -9.54 -10.16
CA ILE A 249 -10.97 -9.69 -8.75
C ILE A 249 -11.76 -8.46 -8.32
N PRO A 250 -13.04 -8.60 -7.91
CA PRO A 250 -13.92 -7.43 -7.70
C PRO A 250 -13.51 -6.53 -6.53
N THR A 251 -12.63 -7.01 -5.66
CA THR A 251 -12.13 -6.30 -4.48
C THR A 251 -10.76 -5.67 -4.69
N LEU A 252 -10.20 -5.75 -5.91
CA LEU A 252 -9.06 -4.95 -6.34
C LEU A 252 -9.56 -3.74 -7.10
N ASP A 253 -9.15 -2.56 -6.68
CA ASP A 253 -9.62 -1.28 -7.24
C ASP A 253 -8.77 -0.83 -8.44
N PHE A 254 -7.49 -1.20 -8.48
CA PHE A 254 -6.58 -0.89 -9.59
C PHE A 254 -5.43 -1.90 -9.66
N GLY A 255 -4.79 -1.99 -10.82
CA GLY A 255 -3.58 -2.79 -11.04
C GLY A 255 -2.31 -1.98 -10.94
N THR A 256 -1.20 -2.67 -10.74
CA THR A 256 0.17 -2.11 -10.73
C THR A 256 1.00 -2.76 -11.83
N TYR A 257 2.03 -2.07 -12.27
CA TYR A 257 3.09 -2.66 -13.08
C TYR A 257 4.44 -2.05 -12.68
N HIS A 258 5.48 -2.86 -12.76
CA HIS A 258 6.83 -2.43 -12.43
C HIS A 258 7.69 -2.43 -13.69
N TRP A 259 8.19 -1.27 -14.04
CA TRP A 259 8.96 -1.10 -15.28
C TRP A 259 10.44 -0.89 -14.99
N TYR A 260 11.25 -1.91 -15.28
CA TYR A 260 12.71 -1.87 -15.20
C TYR A 260 13.32 -2.18 -16.58
N PRO A 261 13.39 -1.22 -17.51
CA PRO A 261 13.83 -1.46 -18.90
C PRO A 261 15.23 -2.07 -18.99
N GLY A 262 16.14 -1.66 -18.11
CA GLY A 262 17.51 -2.19 -18.07
C GLY A 262 17.61 -3.65 -17.61
N SER A 263 16.71 -4.10 -16.75
CA SER A 263 16.70 -5.47 -16.22
C SER A 263 15.91 -6.43 -17.12
N CYS A 264 14.93 -5.92 -17.86
CA CYS A 264 14.05 -6.71 -18.71
C CYS A 264 14.59 -6.88 -20.12
N LYS A 265 15.82 -6.99 -20.44
CA LYS A 265 16.42 -7.26 -21.77
C LYS A 265 15.65 -6.70 -23.01
N TYR A 266 14.85 -5.65 -22.82
CA TYR A 266 14.04 -4.98 -23.85
C TYR A 266 14.79 -3.87 -24.57
N SER A 267 16.12 -3.95 -24.62
CA SER A 267 16.98 -2.96 -25.29
C SER A 267 16.94 -3.04 -26.83
N ARG A 268 16.01 -3.79 -27.42
CA ARG A 268 15.89 -3.86 -28.89
C ARG A 268 14.43 -3.65 -29.31
N GLY A 269 14.08 -2.40 -29.64
CA GLY A 269 12.84 -2.17 -30.36
C GLY A 269 12.11 -0.84 -30.19
N PHE A 270 12.76 0.19 -29.70
CA PHE A 270 12.27 1.56 -29.93
C PHE A 270 13.26 2.29 -30.85
N ASN A 271 13.12 2.08 -32.15
CA ASN A 271 13.59 2.96 -33.21
C ASN A 271 12.42 3.85 -33.63
#